data_37f77d822768bc6d5a4b049ea19bc888
#
_entry.id   37f77d822768bc6d5a4b049ea19bc888
#
_cell.length_a   1.000
_cell.length_b   1.000
_cell.length_c   1.000
_cell.angle_alpha   90.00
_cell.angle_beta   90.00
_cell.angle_gamma   90.00
#
_symmetry.space_group_name_H-M   'P 1'
#
loop_
_entity.id
_entity.type
_entity.pdbx_description
1 polymer ?
#
loop_
_entity_poly.entity_id
_entity_poly.type
_entity_poly.pdbx_seq_one_letter_code
_entity_poly.pdbx_strand_id
1 'polypeptide(L)'
;SYLQGFIDNITGTAGGTVYVPESGLESFRIFDSRLSYNKGSYLLVMLKWMVGDDNFYQAIRNYSNQYAYNYATGMDFKSSFEASTGKDFTEFFNDWYFGEGYPIYNIKWKQNSDQSISFKVSQTRSTTSAPAFFEMLLPIKVTGTSGQTAELVLNNTTNDQFFTLPLSFEASSVSFNYENQILTKNPTITN
;
A
#
# COMPACT_ATOMS: atom_id res chain seq x y z
N SER A 1 1.10 -2.69 -17.22
CA SER A 1 2.28 -2.31 -16.42
C SER A 1 2.86 -3.57 -15.77
N TYR A 2 4.18 -3.62 -15.55
CA TYR A 2 4.83 -4.73 -14.86
C TYR A 2 4.25 -4.97 -13.45
N LEU A 3 4.02 -3.89 -12.70
CA LEU A 3 3.41 -3.96 -11.37
C LEU A 3 1.97 -4.49 -11.40
N GLN A 4 1.21 -4.23 -12.46
CA GLN A 4 -0.13 -4.80 -12.61
C GLN A 4 -0.10 -6.34 -12.64
N GLY A 5 0.89 -6.93 -13.31
CA GLY A 5 1.06 -8.39 -13.32
C GLY A 5 1.30 -8.99 -11.93
N PHE A 6 2.03 -8.27 -11.04
CA PHE A 6 2.16 -8.66 -9.64
C PHE A 6 0.83 -8.58 -8.89
N ILE A 7 0.11 -7.45 -9.03
CA ILE A 7 -1.22 -7.28 -8.42
C ILE A 7 -2.12 -8.45 -8.83
N ASP A 8 -2.23 -8.74 -10.13
CA ASP A 8 -3.10 -9.78 -10.66
C ASP A 8 -2.72 -11.17 -10.11
N ASN A 9 -1.43 -11.48 -10.04
CA ASN A 9 -0.96 -12.73 -9.46
C ASN A 9 -1.27 -12.82 -7.95
N ILE A 10 -0.93 -11.80 -7.17
CA ILE A 10 -1.15 -11.78 -5.72
C ILE A 10 -2.63 -11.86 -5.40
N THR A 11 -3.46 -11.09 -6.10
CA THR A 11 -4.90 -11.00 -5.86
C THR A 11 -5.72 -12.08 -6.59
N GLY A 12 -5.06 -12.97 -7.30
CA GLY A 12 -5.70 -14.17 -7.90
C GLY A 12 -6.32 -15.10 -6.85
N THR A 13 -5.82 -15.04 -5.60
CA THR A 13 -6.37 -15.73 -4.43
C THR A 13 -6.60 -14.73 -3.30
N ALA A 14 -7.70 -14.88 -2.54
CA ALA A 14 -8.15 -13.88 -1.58
C ALA A 14 -7.31 -13.75 -0.30
N GLY A 15 -6.67 -14.84 0.16
CA GLY A 15 -5.92 -14.90 1.41
C GLY A 15 -4.41 -15.07 1.23
N GLY A 16 -3.77 -15.39 2.34
CA GLY A 16 -2.33 -15.66 2.43
C GLY A 16 -1.50 -14.45 2.87
N THR A 17 -0.48 -14.75 3.66
CA THR A 17 0.43 -13.78 4.29
C THR A 17 1.85 -13.91 3.74
N VAL A 18 2.66 -12.89 3.84
CA VAL A 18 4.12 -12.96 3.54
C VAL A 18 4.84 -13.73 4.64
N TYR A 19 4.44 -13.51 5.89
CA TYR A 19 5.01 -14.21 7.04
C TYR A 19 4.87 -15.73 6.92
N VAL A 20 5.95 -16.45 7.18
CA VAL A 20 5.97 -17.91 7.24
C VAL A 20 6.15 -18.32 8.71
N PRO A 21 5.10 -18.86 9.37
CA PRO A 21 5.23 -19.32 10.76
C PRO A 21 6.10 -20.58 10.85
N GLU A 22 6.67 -20.84 12.03
CA GLU A 22 7.51 -22.03 12.25
C GLU A 22 6.79 -23.35 11.93
N SER A 23 5.47 -23.41 12.12
CA SER A 23 4.65 -24.56 11.74
C SER A 23 4.50 -24.75 10.23
N GLY A 24 4.91 -23.78 9.42
CA GLY A 24 4.78 -23.77 7.96
C GLY A 24 6.13 -23.79 7.22
N LEU A 25 7.20 -24.29 7.84
CA LEU A 25 8.55 -24.32 7.24
C LEU A 25 8.73 -25.42 6.17
N GLU A 26 7.67 -25.74 5.45
CA GLU A 26 7.74 -26.63 4.29
C GLU A 26 8.27 -25.85 3.08
N SER A 27 9.12 -26.51 2.28
CA SER A 27 9.82 -25.85 1.16
C SER A 27 8.88 -25.15 0.18
N PHE A 28 7.74 -25.75 -0.13
CA PHE A 28 6.75 -25.15 -1.03
C PHE A 28 6.13 -23.86 -0.46
N ARG A 29 6.03 -23.72 0.90
CA ARG A 29 5.53 -22.50 1.54
C ARG A 29 6.62 -21.43 1.63
N ILE A 30 7.84 -21.81 1.98
CA ILE A 30 8.99 -20.88 2.04
C ILE A 30 9.23 -20.26 0.67
N PHE A 31 9.17 -21.06 -0.39
CA PHE A 31 9.41 -20.63 -1.78
C PHE A 31 8.11 -20.37 -2.57
N ASP A 32 7.03 -20.02 -1.89
CA ASP A 32 5.76 -19.68 -2.55
C ASP A 32 5.93 -18.42 -3.43
N SER A 33 5.73 -18.58 -4.73
CA SER A 33 5.95 -17.52 -5.72
C SER A 33 4.98 -16.35 -5.53
N ARG A 34 3.74 -16.61 -5.11
CA ARG A 34 2.71 -15.58 -4.93
C ARG A 34 2.91 -14.79 -3.62
N LEU A 35 3.22 -15.48 -2.53
CA LEU A 35 3.28 -14.88 -1.19
C LEU A 35 4.70 -14.45 -0.81
N SER A 36 5.65 -15.39 -0.80
CA SER A 36 7.01 -15.08 -0.36
C SER A 36 7.75 -14.17 -1.33
N TYR A 37 7.59 -14.40 -2.65
CA TYR A 37 8.25 -13.58 -3.66
C TYR A 37 7.40 -12.37 -4.08
N ASN A 38 6.22 -12.59 -4.68
CA ASN A 38 5.49 -11.48 -5.30
C ASN A 38 4.89 -10.54 -4.26
N LYS A 39 4.13 -11.05 -3.26
CA LYS A 39 3.57 -10.19 -2.20
C LYS A 39 4.70 -9.56 -1.38
N GLY A 40 5.74 -10.33 -1.01
CA GLY A 40 6.91 -9.81 -0.30
C GLY A 40 7.60 -8.66 -1.05
N SER A 41 7.86 -8.84 -2.34
CA SER A 41 8.42 -7.77 -3.19
C SER A 41 7.49 -6.56 -3.30
N TYR A 42 6.18 -6.80 -3.36
CA TYR A 42 5.21 -5.71 -3.47
C TYR A 42 5.13 -4.86 -2.19
N LEU A 43 5.35 -5.45 -1.01
CA LEU A 43 5.48 -4.67 0.24
C LEU A 43 6.65 -3.67 0.15
N LEU A 44 7.75 -4.04 -0.49
CA LEU A 44 8.87 -3.11 -0.72
C LEU A 44 8.48 -1.97 -1.69
N VAL A 45 7.66 -2.24 -2.71
CA VAL A 45 7.10 -1.19 -3.58
C VAL A 45 6.24 -0.21 -2.78
N MET A 46 5.39 -0.73 -1.89
CA MET A 46 4.54 0.09 -1.02
C MET A 46 5.37 0.91 -0.03
N LEU A 47 6.37 0.32 0.62
CA LEU A 47 7.29 1.03 1.53
C LEU A 47 8.05 2.15 0.79
N LYS A 48 8.52 1.86 -0.44
CA LYS A 48 9.16 2.87 -1.29
C LYS A 48 8.23 4.05 -1.58
N TRP A 49 6.97 3.78 -1.91
CA TRP A 49 5.94 4.81 -2.08
C TRP A 49 5.75 5.66 -0.80
N MET A 50 5.71 5.02 0.38
CA MET A 50 5.45 5.70 1.66
C MET A 50 6.60 6.61 2.11
N VAL A 51 7.84 6.32 1.75
CA VAL A 51 9.01 7.06 2.23
C VAL A 51 9.75 7.84 1.14
N GLY A 52 9.46 7.59 -0.13
CA GLY A 52 10.16 8.15 -1.29
C GLY A 52 11.47 7.41 -1.59
N ASP A 53 11.99 7.64 -2.80
CA ASP A 53 13.13 6.90 -3.37
C ASP A 53 14.39 7.01 -2.52
N ASP A 54 14.80 8.22 -2.15
CA ASP A 54 16.07 8.45 -1.43
C ASP A 54 16.08 7.75 -0.07
N ASN A 55 15.02 7.94 0.72
CA ASN A 55 14.89 7.31 2.02
C ASN A 55 14.81 5.78 1.91
N PHE A 56 14.07 5.26 0.92
CA PHE A 56 13.96 3.85 0.69
C PHE A 56 15.32 3.20 0.40
N TYR A 57 16.04 3.72 -0.59
CA TYR A 57 17.34 3.14 -0.95
C TYR A 57 18.40 3.34 0.13
N GLN A 58 18.33 4.42 0.92
CA GLN A 58 19.19 4.58 2.08
C GLN A 58 18.89 3.53 3.15
N ALA A 59 17.61 3.27 3.46
CA ALA A 59 17.18 2.26 4.43
C ALA A 59 17.60 0.84 3.98
N ILE A 60 17.45 0.51 2.69
CA ILE A 60 17.92 -0.78 2.14
C ILE A 60 19.44 -0.93 2.28
N ARG A 61 20.22 0.12 1.98
CA ARG A 61 21.70 0.08 2.17
C ARG A 61 22.08 -0.12 3.63
N ASN A 62 21.42 0.59 4.54
CA ASN A 62 21.67 0.47 5.99
C ASN A 62 21.38 -0.95 6.49
N TYR A 63 20.22 -1.49 6.11
CA TYR A 63 19.85 -2.87 6.44
C TYR A 63 20.88 -3.89 5.87
N SER A 64 21.23 -3.76 4.59
CA SER A 64 22.18 -4.67 3.95
C SER A 64 23.57 -4.62 4.61
N ASN A 65 24.05 -3.43 5.00
CA ASN A 65 25.31 -3.27 5.70
C ASN A 65 25.27 -3.85 7.13
N GLN A 66 24.16 -3.64 7.84
CA GLN A 66 23.98 -4.09 9.22
C GLN A 66 23.97 -5.62 9.32
N TYR A 67 23.34 -6.29 8.35
CA TYR A 67 23.17 -7.74 8.35
C TYR A 67 24.02 -8.49 7.32
N ALA A 68 25.01 -7.81 6.71
CA ALA A 68 25.93 -8.45 5.78
C ALA A 68 26.63 -9.66 6.43
N TYR A 69 26.57 -10.79 5.74
CA TYR A 69 27.15 -12.09 6.19
C TYR A 69 26.56 -12.64 7.51
N ASN A 70 25.35 -12.17 7.87
CA ASN A 70 24.66 -12.59 9.09
C ASN A 70 23.22 -13.00 8.78
N TYR A 71 22.51 -13.49 9.80
CA TYR A 71 21.09 -13.83 9.70
C TYR A 71 20.24 -12.58 10.02
N ALA A 72 19.09 -12.49 9.37
CA ALA A 72 18.09 -11.46 9.65
C ALA A 72 16.66 -12.00 9.49
N THR A 73 15.76 -11.49 10.29
CA THR A 73 14.33 -11.75 10.24
C THR A 73 13.58 -10.59 9.57
N GLY A 74 12.30 -10.78 9.28
CA GLY A 74 11.43 -9.67 8.83
C GLY A 74 11.32 -8.54 9.86
N MET A 75 11.42 -8.86 11.17
CA MET A 75 11.39 -7.84 12.23
C MET A 75 12.70 -7.06 12.34
N ASP A 76 13.84 -7.69 12.04
CA ASP A 76 15.12 -6.99 11.93
C ASP A 76 15.09 -6.00 10.75
N PHE A 77 14.49 -6.40 9.63
CA PHE A 77 14.26 -5.50 8.50
C PHE A 77 13.37 -4.31 8.92
N LYS A 78 12.22 -4.56 9.57
CA LYS A 78 11.33 -3.50 10.11
C LYS A 78 12.12 -2.52 10.97
N SER A 79 12.83 -3.02 11.98
CA SER A 79 13.56 -2.18 12.95
C SER A 79 14.65 -1.33 12.27
N SER A 80 15.41 -1.92 11.33
CA SER A 80 16.43 -1.18 10.57
C SER A 80 15.81 -0.13 9.65
N PHE A 81 14.65 -0.43 9.04
CA PHE A 81 13.93 0.48 8.17
C PHE A 81 13.35 1.68 8.95
N GLU A 82 12.76 1.43 10.13
CA GLU A 82 12.28 2.45 11.05
C GLU A 82 13.40 3.36 11.55
N ALA A 83 14.53 2.76 11.98
CA ALA A 83 15.70 3.52 12.41
C ALA A 83 16.26 4.43 11.30
N SER A 84 16.19 3.99 10.04
CA SER A 84 16.71 4.74 8.89
C SER A 84 15.77 5.85 8.44
N THR A 85 14.45 5.69 8.61
CA THR A 85 13.44 6.62 8.07
C THR A 85 12.83 7.53 9.13
N GLY A 86 12.98 7.18 10.42
CA GLY A 86 12.34 7.87 11.54
C GLY A 86 10.82 7.69 11.61
N LYS A 87 10.26 6.74 10.85
CA LYS A 87 8.81 6.45 10.81
C LYS A 87 8.51 5.13 11.49
N ASP A 88 7.31 5.01 12.08
CA ASP A 88 6.76 3.77 12.63
C ASP A 88 6.04 3.01 11.50
N PHE A 89 6.36 1.72 11.34
CA PHE A 89 5.73 0.81 10.40
C PHE A 89 5.01 -0.36 11.09
N THR A 90 4.70 -0.22 12.36
CA THR A 90 4.07 -1.30 13.13
C THR A 90 2.75 -1.74 12.51
N GLU A 91 1.84 -0.78 12.19
CA GLU A 91 0.57 -1.11 11.56
C GLU A 91 0.76 -1.66 10.14
N PHE A 92 1.70 -1.10 9.37
CA PHE A 92 2.02 -1.64 8.05
C PHE A 92 2.44 -3.11 8.10
N PHE A 93 3.31 -3.49 9.05
CA PHE A 93 3.73 -4.88 9.19
C PHE A 93 2.61 -5.77 9.72
N ASN A 94 1.80 -5.30 10.66
CA ASN A 94 0.64 -6.03 11.16
C ASN A 94 -0.36 -6.33 10.03
N ASP A 95 -0.68 -5.35 9.21
CA ASP A 95 -1.66 -5.47 8.15
C ASP A 95 -1.16 -6.25 6.94
N TRP A 96 0.07 -5.98 6.50
CA TRP A 96 0.54 -6.42 5.19
C TRP A 96 1.54 -7.57 5.22
N TYR A 97 2.40 -7.65 6.27
CA TYR A 97 3.38 -8.71 6.41
C TYR A 97 2.82 -9.91 7.17
N PHE A 98 2.21 -9.67 8.33
CA PHE A 98 1.55 -10.72 9.13
C PHE A 98 0.11 -10.95 8.68
N GLY A 99 -0.58 -9.93 8.24
CA GLY A 99 -1.97 -10.00 7.81
C GLY A 99 -2.15 -10.72 6.46
N GLU A 100 -3.27 -11.43 6.34
CA GLU A 100 -3.66 -12.10 5.10
C GLU A 100 -4.37 -11.15 4.13
N GLY A 101 -4.37 -11.52 2.86
CA GLY A 101 -5.20 -10.87 1.85
C GLY A 101 -4.77 -9.44 1.52
N TYR A 102 -5.77 -8.62 1.21
CA TYR A 102 -5.62 -7.23 0.73
C TYR A 102 -6.95 -6.47 0.86
N PRO A 103 -6.92 -5.12 0.89
CA PRO A 103 -8.11 -4.29 0.86
C PRO A 103 -8.66 -4.13 -0.57
N ILE A 104 -9.97 -3.88 -0.66
CA ILE A 104 -10.68 -3.47 -1.86
C ILE A 104 -11.29 -2.11 -1.56
N TYR A 105 -10.81 -1.06 -2.23
CA TYR A 105 -11.22 0.32 -1.96
C TYR A 105 -12.45 0.73 -2.76
N ASN A 106 -13.32 1.48 -2.10
CA ASN A 106 -14.39 2.25 -2.71
C ASN A 106 -14.19 3.72 -2.34
N ILE A 107 -13.91 4.55 -3.33
CA ILE A 107 -13.64 5.98 -3.16
C ILE A 107 -14.74 6.77 -3.85
N LYS A 108 -15.45 7.58 -3.06
CA LYS A 108 -16.38 8.57 -3.57
C LYS A 108 -15.74 9.94 -3.46
N TRP A 109 -15.95 10.79 -4.47
CA TRP A 109 -15.42 12.14 -4.45
C TRP A 109 -16.48 13.16 -4.86
N LYS A 110 -16.28 14.40 -4.47
CA LYS A 110 -17.14 15.52 -4.85
C LYS A 110 -16.34 16.81 -4.87
N GLN A 111 -16.48 17.59 -5.93
CA GLN A 111 -16.01 18.97 -5.96
C GLN A 111 -16.93 19.84 -5.11
N ASN A 112 -16.35 20.69 -4.26
CA ASN A 112 -17.07 21.69 -3.47
C ASN A 112 -17.00 23.08 -4.13
N SER A 113 -17.89 23.98 -3.76
CA SER A 113 -17.95 25.35 -4.30
C SER A 113 -16.85 26.29 -3.74
N ASP A 114 -16.14 25.87 -2.71
CA ASP A 114 -15.11 26.64 -1.97
C ASP A 114 -13.68 26.35 -2.43
N GLN A 115 -13.47 25.92 -3.67
CA GLN A 115 -12.18 25.51 -4.21
C GLN A 115 -11.53 24.35 -3.43
N SER A 116 -12.36 23.38 -3.03
CA SER A 116 -11.90 22.15 -2.41
C SER A 116 -12.51 20.92 -3.08
N ILE A 117 -11.93 19.76 -2.81
CA ILE A 117 -12.44 18.46 -3.21
C ILE A 117 -12.54 17.56 -1.98
N SER A 118 -13.68 16.90 -1.83
CA SER A 118 -13.94 15.98 -0.74
C SER A 118 -13.90 14.54 -1.23
N PHE A 119 -13.40 13.64 -0.37
CA PHE A 119 -13.38 12.20 -0.59
C PHE A 119 -14.01 11.48 0.58
N LYS A 120 -14.74 10.41 0.30
CA LYS A 120 -15.08 9.37 1.27
C LYS A 120 -14.37 8.09 0.84
N VAL A 121 -13.54 7.54 1.72
CA VAL A 121 -12.80 6.30 1.49
C VAL A 121 -13.39 5.20 2.35
N SER A 122 -13.85 4.15 1.69
CA SER A 122 -14.31 2.92 2.34
C SER A 122 -13.48 1.76 1.80
N GLN A 123 -13.24 0.75 2.63
CA GLN A 123 -12.60 -0.49 2.19
C GLN A 123 -13.34 -1.72 2.72
N THR A 124 -13.27 -2.78 1.93
CA THR A 124 -13.65 -4.14 2.31
C THR A 124 -12.42 -5.03 2.19
N ARG A 125 -12.39 -6.10 2.96
CA ARG A 125 -11.29 -7.07 2.95
C ARG A 125 -11.53 -8.19 1.95
N SER A 126 -10.48 -8.72 1.36
CA SER A 126 -10.55 -9.81 0.35
C SER A 126 -11.02 -11.14 0.93
N THR A 127 -10.82 -11.37 2.23
CA THR A 127 -11.26 -12.58 2.97
C THR A 127 -11.59 -12.24 4.42
N THR A 128 -12.35 -13.07 5.09
CA THR A 128 -12.72 -12.90 6.51
C THR A 128 -11.55 -13.03 7.47
N SER A 129 -10.48 -13.74 7.09
CA SER A 129 -9.24 -13.86 7.86
C SER A 129 -8.29 -12.67 7.70
N ALA A 130 -8.52 -11.81 6.72
CA ALA A 130 -7.72 -10.59 6.55
C ALA A 130 -7.98 -9.59 7.69
N PRO A 131 -7.05 -8.67 7.99
CA PRO A 131 -7.28 -7.54 8.87
C PRO A 131 -8.61 -6.85 8.58
N ALA A 132 -9.28 -6.37 9.61
CA ALA A 132 -10.57 -5.70 9.44
C ALA A 132 -10.44 -4.40 8.63
N PHE A 133 -9.25 -3.80 8.69
CA PHE A 133 -8.86 -2.56 8.03
C PHE A 133 -7.36 -2.62 7.69
N PHE A 134 -6.94 -1.95 6.62
CA PHE A 134 -5.54 -1.80 6.22
C PHE A 134 -5.19 -0.31 6.24
N GLU A 135 -4.31 0.11 7.15
CA GLU A 135 -3.80 1.48 7.13
C GLU A 135 -2.88 1.72 5.94
N MET A 136 -3.14 2.81 5.19
CA MET A 136 -2.30 3.12 4.03
C MET A 136 -2.39 4.57 3.58
N LEU A 137 -1.30 5.08 3.02
CA LEU A 137 -1.29 6.31 2.21
C LEU A 137 -1.87 6.00 0.83
N LEU A 138 -2.93 6.70 0.44
CA LEU A 138 -3.64 6.44 -0.81
C LEU A 138 -3.27 7.48 -1.87
N PRO A 139 -2.66 7.09 -3.01
CA PRO A 139 -2.33 7.99 -4.09
C PRO A 139 -3.57 8.33 -4.93
N ILE A 140 -3.91 9.59 -4.98
CA ILE A 140 -5.01 10.14 -5.78
C ILE A 140 -4.44 11.12 -6.80
N LYS A 141 -4.88 11.00 -8.04
CA LYS A 141 -4.61 11.98 -9.10
C LYS A 141 -5.92 12.58 -9.58
N VAL A 142 -6.03 13.89 -9.46
CA VAL A 142 -7.17 14.66 -9.96
C VAL A 142 -6.78 15.31 -11.28
N THR A 143 -7.62 15.16 -12.30
CA THR A 143 -7.46 15.83 -13.60
C THR A 143 -8.56 16.87 -13.76
N GLY A 144 -8.19 18.07 -14.16
CA GLY A 144 -9.10 19.18 -14.39
C GLY A 144 -9.69 19.22 -15.80
N THR A 145 -10.77 19.98 -15.97
CA THR A 145 -11.47 20.17 -17.25
C THR A 145 -10.60 20.81 -18.33
N SER A 146 -9.54 21.55 -17.95
CA SER A 146 -8.58 22.18 -18.87
C SER A 146 -7.22 21.47 -18.89
N GLY A 147 -7.15 20.21 -18.42
CA GLY A 147 -5.95 19.40 -18.41
C GLY A 147 -4.97 19.61 -17.25
N GLN A 148 -5.34 20.43 -16.27
CA GLN A 148 -4.56 20.57 -15.03
C GLN A 148 -4.54 19.24 -14.27
N THR A 149 -3.49 18.99 -13.50
CA THR A 149 -3.41 17.81 -12.64
C THR A 149 -2.97 18.18 -11.22
N ALA A 150 -3.51 17.48 -10.23
CA ALA A 150 -3.05 17.52 -8.85
C ALA A 150 -2.86 16.09 -8.33
N GLU A 151 -1.73 15.84 -7.70
CA GLU A 151 -1.46 14.58 -7.00
C GLU A 151 -1.65 14.80 -5.50
N LEU A 152 -2.56 14.02 -4.93
CA LEU A 152 -2.96 14.12 -3.53
C LEU A 152 -2.67 12.80 -2.84
N VAL A 153 -2.41 12.85 -1.54
CA VAL A 153 -2.21 11.67 -0.70
C VAL A 153 -3.21 11.71 0.44
N LEU A 154 -4.02 10.66 0.55
CA LEU A 154 -4.98 10.51 1.66
C LEU A 154 -4.38 9.53 2.69
N ASN A 155 -4.15 10.00 3.90
CA ASN A 155 -3.71 9.12 5.00
C ASN A 155 -4.91 8.39 5.59
N ASN A 156 -5.19 7.19 5.06
CA ASN A 156 -6.35 6.40 5.43
C ASN A 156 -6.06 5.53 6.65
N THR A 157 -6.59 5.94 7.79
CA THR A 157 -6.38 5.30 9.11
C THR A 157 -7.64 4.68 9.70
N THR A 158 -8.80 4.91 9.10
CA THR A 158 -10.07 4.30 9.51
C THR A 158 -10.96 4.02 8.31
N ASN A 159 -11.90 3.08 8.46
CA ASN A 159 -12.89 2.84 7.41
C ASN A 159 -13.93 3.98 7.37
N ASP A 160 -14.53 4.20 6.19
CA ASP A 160 -15.49 5.27 5.93
C ASP A 160 -14.95 6.69 6.25
N GLN A 161 -13.65 6.90 6.10
CA GLN A 161 -12.99 8.17 6.42
C GLN A 161 -13.27 9.25 5.38
N PHE A 162 -13.48 10.47 5.86
CA PHE A 162 -13.69 11.65 5.03
C PHE A 162 -12.44 12.52 4.98
N PHE A 163 -12.18 13.08 3.80
CA PHE A 163 -11.09 14.02 3.55
C PHE A 163 -11.64 15.23 2.79
N THR A 164 -11.11 16.42 3.07
CA THR A 164 -11.34 17.61 2.26
C THR A 164 -10.02 18.32 2.05
N LEU A 165 -9.65 18.54 0.79
CA LEU A 165 -8.38 19.09 0.38
C LEU A 165 -8.60 20.26 -0.57
N PRO A 166 -7.73 21.29 -0.54
CA PRO A 166 -7.81 22.39 -1.48
C PRO A 166 -7.58 21.90 -2.93
N LEU A 167 -8.36 22.45 -3.86
CA LEU A 167 -8.23 22.20 -5.29
C LEU A 167 -8.60 23.46 -6.06
N SER A 168 -7.63 24.10 -6.71
CA SER A 168 -7.75 25.40 -7.37
C SER A 168 -8.37 25.35 -8.78
N PHE A 169 -8.78 24.18 -9.26
CA PHE A 169 -9.38 24.00 -10.58
C PHE A 169 -10.60 23.09 -10.52
N GLU A 170 -11.42 23.11 -11.56
CA GLU A 170 -12.58 22.24 -11.71
C GLU A 170 -12.16 20.83 -12.12
N ALA A 171 -12.48 19.82 -11.29
CA ALA A 171 -12.14 18.43 -11.53
C ALA A 171 -13.04 17.81 -12.62
N SER A 172 -12.42 17.16 -13.59
CA SER A 172 -13.14 16.35 -14.59
C SER A 172 -13.10 14.85 -14.24
N SER A 173 -12.03 14.39 -13.62
CA SER A 173 -11.88 12.99 -13.21
C SER A 173 -10.90 12.82 -12.05
N VAL A 174 -11.08 11.70 -11.34
CA VAL A 174 -10.18 11.26 -10.26
C VAL A 174 -9.69 9.86 -10.59
N SER A 175 -8.39 9.64 -10.44
CA SER A 175 -7.74 8.33 -10.55
C SER A 175 -7.11 7.95 -9.22
N PHE A 176 -7.24 6.69 -8.84
CA PHE A 176 -6.64 6.11 -7.65
C PHE A 176 -5.61 5.05 -8.05
N ASN A 177 -4.52 4.95 -7.33
CA ASN A 177 -3.47 3.95 -7.55
C ASN A 177 -2.95 3.94 -9.00
N TYR A 178 -2.82 5.12 -9.59
CA TYR A 178 -2.59 5.35 -11.02
C TYR A 178 -1.23 4.85 -11.54
N GLU A 179 -0.27 4.60 -10.65
CA GLU A 179 1.03 3.98 -10.92
C GLU A 179 1.18 2.60 -10.26
N ASN A 180 0.08 2.03 -9.73
CA ASN A 180 0.11 0.77 -9.00
C ASN A 180 1.01 0.83 -7.75
N GLN A 181 0.94 1.91 -6.97
CA GLN A 181 1.77 2.12 -5.78
C GLN A 181 1.38 1.20 -4.63
N ILE A 182 0.11 0.78 -4.56
CA ILE A 182 -0.41 -0.04 -3.45
C ILE A 182 -1.15 -1.29 -3.95
N LEU A 183 -1.11 -2.33 -3.14
CA LEU A 183 -1.77 -3.60 -3.43
C LEU A 183 -3.28 -3.49 -3.16
N THR A 184 -4.07 -3.61 -4.21
CA THR A 184 -5.54 -3.67 -4.14
C THR A 184 -6.10 -4.35 -5.38
N LYS A 185 -7.35 -4.77 -5.35
CA LYS A 185 -8.05 -5.37 -6.50
C LYS A 185 -9.30 -4.60 -6.83
N ASN A 186 -9.46 -4.27 -8.12
CA ASN A 186 -10.69 -3.67 -8.68
C ASN A 186 -11.27 -2.52 -7.81
N PRO A 187 -10.47 -1.51 -7.43
CA PRO A 187 -11.00 -0.38 -6.69
C PRO A 187 -12.07 0.35 -7.49
N THR A 188 -13.08 0.91 -6.81
CA THR A 188 -14.10 1.72 -7.46
C THR A 188 -13.93 3.19 -7.10
N ILE A 189 -14.12 4.07 -8.09
CA ILE A 189 -14.08 5.52 -7.92
C ILE A 189 -15.34 6.10 -8.56
N THR A 190 -16.10 6.85 -7.78
CA THR A 190 -17.35 7.48 -8.22
C THR A 190 -17.45 8.93 -7.76
N ASN A 191 -18.14 9.75 -8.57
CA ASN A 191 -18.53 11.11 -8.21
C ASN A 191 -19.86 11.09 -7.45
#